data_586b2afb439f83bb19e509efa5e4e2c4
#
_entry.id   586b2afb439f83bb19e509efa5e4e2c4
#
_cell.length_a   1.000
_cell.length_b   1.000
_cell.length_c   1.000
_cell.angle_alpha   90.00
_cell.angle_beta   90.00
_cell.angle_gamma   90.00
#
_symmetry.space_group_name_H-M   'P 1'
#
loop_
_entity.id
_entity.type
_entity.pdbx_description
1 polymer ?
#
loop_
_entity_poly.entity_id
_entity_poly.type
_entity_poly.pdbx_seq_one_letter_code
_entity_poly.pdbx_strand_id
1 'polypeptide(L)'
;MRRAAGSTSRFAAGLIAGTSRRGVAVGHGYARFDNDVLALTPRGAPRMPNGIETDVVLTVGEQLLIGDGQFCTASAILIAGPPWEARPSPRVALTIRPDANLAFDQLSGWGPGLTPLGDDILVGYTAAAALAGAPPTPAASWGDRTTALSRTLLALAALGELPEPAHRLLEDGNPQPLLRFGSTSGKGIIVGLAAAPASTATVCDGRFTVALSLPDGPQTFEVFLSEVEC
;
A
#
# COMPACT_ATOMS: atom_id res chain seq x y z
N MET A 1 5.37 13.64 26.02
CA MET A 1 5.83 12.38 26.62
C MET A 1 6.54 11.56 25.53
N ARG A 2 7.74 11.01 25.81
CA ARG A 2 8.48 10.16 24.85
C ARG A 2 7.98 8.71 24.95
N ARG A 3 7.66 8.09 23.78
CA ARG A 3 7.11 6.73 23.70
C ARG A 3 7.81 5.95 22.59
N ALA A 4 8.03 4.65 22.79
CA ALA A 4 8.38 3.75 21.71
C ALA A 4 7.13 3.46 20.88
N ALA A 5 7.27 3.46 19.55
CA ALA A 5 6.25 2.93 18.67
C ALA A 5 6.07 1.41 18.90
N GLY A 6 4.99 0.84 18.43
CA GLY A 6 4.83 -0.60 18.31
C GLY A 6 5.81 -1.13 17.24
N SER A 7 5.32 -1.53 16.10
CA SER A 7 6.19 -1.82 14.96
C SER A 7 6.43 -0.56 14.11
N THR A 8 7.55 -0.54 13.39
CA THR A 8 7.92 0.56 12.50
C THR A 8 8.41 -0.02 11.18
N SER A 9 7.83 0.41 10.06
CA SER A 9 8.31 0.01 8.74
C SER A 9 9.72 0.56 8.49
N ARG A 10 10.45 -0.05 7.56
CA ARG A 10 11.79 0.41 7.16
C ARG A 10 11.76 1.86 6.65
N PHE A 11 10.75 2.19 5.84
CA PHE A 11 10.52 3.55 5.34
C PHE A 11 10.36 4.55 6.50
N ALA A 12 9.45 4.27 7.43
CA ALA A 12 9.20 5.14 8.57
C ALA A 12 10.42 5.27 9.51
N ALA A 13 11.15 4.17 9.73
CA ALA A 13 12.40 4.19 10.49
C ALA A 13 13.47 5.06 9.81
N GLY A 14 13.56 5.01 8.47
CA GLY A 14 14.44 5.88 7.69
C GLY A 14 14.11 7.36 7.84
N LEU A 15 12.81 7.73 7.83
CA LEU A 15 12.37 9.10 8.08
C LEU A 15 12.74 9.57 9.50
N ILE A 16 12.51 8.72 10.50
CA ILE A 16 12.83 9.02 11.90
C ILE A 16 14.35 9.20 12.11
N ALA A 17 15.16 8.35 11.49
CA ALA A 17 16.62 8.40 11.61
C ALA A 17 17.27 9.50 10.77
N GLY A 18 16.59 10.01 9.75
CA GLY A 18 17.10 11.02 8.83
C GLY A 18 17.21 12.42 9.44
N THR A 19 17.55 13.40 8.61
CA THR A 19 17.58 14.81 9.00
C THR A 19 16.20 15.34 9.32
N SER A 20 16.12 16.27 10.26
CA SER A 20 14.85 16.87 10.69
C SER A 20 14.10 17.56 9.54
N ARG A 21 12.84 17.21 9.39
CA ARG A 21 11.89 17.80 8.42
C ARG A 21 10.59 18.19 9.12
N ARG A 22 10.02 19.30 8.68
CA ARG A 22 8.68 19.71 9.11
C ARG A 22 7.64 19.05 8.24
N GLY A 23 6.49 18.76 8.83
CA GLY A 23 5.35 18.16 8.16
C GLY A 23 4.04 18.63 8.74
N VAL A 24 2.96 18.10 8.21
CA VAL A 24 1.60 18.43 8.63
C VAL A 24 0.73 17.18 8.66
N ALA A 25 -0.14 17.07 9.64
CA ALA A 25 -1.17 16.04 9.68
C ALA A 25 -2.22 16.32 8.60
N VAL A 26 -2.40 15.38 7.67
CA VAL A 26 -3.36 15.46 6.56
C VAL A 26 -4.60 14.59 6.78
N GLY A 27 -4.65 13.88 7.91
CA GLY A 27 -5.74 13.04 8.38
C GLY A 27 -5.43 12.56 9.79
N HIS A 28 -6.36 11.87 10.44
CA HIS A 28 -6.16 11.37 11.80
C HIS A 28 -5.07 10.31 11.93
N GLY A 29 -4.74 9.64 10.83
CA GLY A 29 -3.69 8.62 10.76
C GLY A 29 -2.62 8.89 9.71
N TYR A 30 -2.54 10.11 9.14
CA TYR A 30 -1.57 10.40 8.08
C TYR A 30 -0.84 11.72 8.31
N ALA A 31 0.49 11.66 8.18
CA ALA A 31 1.40 12.80 8.26
C ALA A 31 2.15 12.96 6.93
N ARG A 32 2.16 14.17 6.37
CA ARG A 32 2.87 14.48 5.13
C ARG A 32 4.13 15.28 5.43
N PHE A 33 5.25 14.84 4.87
CA PHE A 33 6.57 15.48 4.91
C PHE A 33 7.05 15.63 3.47
N ASP A 34 6.92 16.83 2.90
CA ASP A 34 7.18 17.10 1.48
C ASP A 34 6.35 16.17 0.57
N ASN A 35 7.01 15.22 -0.12
CA ASN A 35 6.39 14.23 -0.98
C ASN A 35 6.11 12.88 -0.28
N ASP A 36 6.59 12.71 0.93
CA ASP A 36 6.44 11.49 1.71
C ASP A 36 5.20 11.54 2.58
N VAL A 37 4.47 10.45 2.65
CA VAL A 37 3.34 10.29 3.57
C VAL A 37 3.62 9.14 4.53
N LEU A 38 3.58 9.43 5.83
CA LEU A 38 3.70 8.47 6.91
C LEU A 38 2.30 8.07 7.39
N ALA A 39 2.04 6.78 7.57
CA ALA A 39 0.83 6.26 8.18
C ALA A 39 1.05 5.98 9.68
N LEU A 40 0.13 6.44 10.51
CA LEU A 40 0.03 6.07 11.92
C LEU A 40 -1.12 5.07 12.06
N THR A 41 -0.82 3.84 12.39
CA THR A 41 -1.80 2.77 12.53
C THR A 41 -1.99 2.40 14.00
N PRO A 42 -3.22 2.25 14.49
CA PRO A 42 -3.47 1.77 15.84
C PRO A 42 -2.85 0.39 16.06
N ARG A 43 -2.50 0.08 17.31
CA ARG A 43 -2.00 -1.25 17.68
C ARG A 43 -3.02 -2.34 17.32
N GLY A 44 -2.54 -3.39 16.65
CA GLY A 44 -3.37 -4.48 16.18
C GLY A 44 -4.16 -4.19 14.89
N ALA A 45 -4.09 -2.97 14.34
CA ALA A 45 -4.57 -2.71 12.99
C ALA A 45 -3.54 -3.22 11.95
N PRO A 46 -3.95 -3.45 10.69
CA PRO A 46 -3.04 -3.86 9.64
C PRO A 46 -1.87 -2.88 9.47
N ARG A 47 -0.65 -3.40 9.45
CA ARG A 47 0.56 -2.61 9.27
C ARG A 47 0.71 -2.13 7.84
N MET A 48 1.17 -0.90 7.68
CA MET A 48 1.39 -0.25 6.40
C MET A 48 2.88 -0.18 6.05
N PRO A 49 3.29 -0.32 4.78
CA PRO A 49 4.69 -0.25 4.37
C PRO A 49 5.32 1.12 4.64
N ASN A 50 4.51 2.18 4.75
CA ASN A 50 4.90 3.52 5.16
C ASN A 50 4.53 3.84 6.62
N GLY A 51 4.34 2.81 7.50
CA GLY A 51 3.63 2.95 8.75
C GLY A 51 4.47 2.90 10.02
N ILE A 52 3.91 3.52 11.06
CA ILE A 52 4.28 3.39 12.48
C ILE A 52 3.05 2.88 13.22
N GLU A 53 3.17 1.79 13.96
CA GLU A 53 2.12 1.32 14.85
C GLU A 53 2.14 2.12 16.16
N THR A 54 1.06 2.86 16.45
CA THR A 54 0.97 3.75 17.61
C THR A 54 -0.48 4.08 17.95
N ASP A 55 -0.73 4.41 19.23
CA ASP A 55 -2.04 4.90 19.67
C ASP A 55 -2.14 6.44 19.60
N VAL A 56 -1.17 7.11 18.99
CA VAL A 56 -1.21 8.55 18.79
C VAL A 56 -2.15 8.87 17.63
N VAL A 57 -3.13 9.72 17.89
CA VAL A 57 -4.06 10.25 16.89
C VAL A 57 -3.67 11.69 16.57
N LEU A 58 -3.56 12.00 15.30
CA LEU A 58 -3.21 13.33 14.81
C LEU A 58 -4.44 14.23 14.72
N THR A 59 -4.24 15.52 14.95
CA THR A 59 -5.24 16.54 14.62
C THR A 59 -4.94 17.10 13.24
N VAL A 60 -5.91 17.09 12.34
CA VAL A 60 -5.72 17.61 10.96
C VAL A 60 -5.20 19.05 11.00
N GLY A 61 -4.14 19.32 10.25
CA GLY A 61 -3.44 20.61 10.24
C GLY A 61 -2.38 20.77 11.33
N GLU A 62 -2.24 19.81 12.26
CA GLU A 62 -1.20 19.81 13.28
C GLU A 62 0.19 19.86 12.64
N GLN A 63 1.05 20.73 13.17
CA GLN A 63 2.45 20.82 12.73
C GLN A 63 3.27 19.71 13.38
N LEU A 64 4.07 19.05 12.56
CA LEU A 64 4.83 17.85 12.93
C LEU A 64 6.32 18.06 12.63
N LEU A 65 7.17 17.32 13.35
CA LEU A 65 8.60 17.26 13.08
C LEU A 65 9.05 15.80 13.07
N ILE A 66 9.81 15.37 12.05
CA ILE A 66 10.39 14.03 11.96
C ILE A 66 11.87 14.14 11.64
N GLY A 67 12.67 13.25 12.20
CA GLY A 67 14.12 13.18 12.00
C GLY A 67 14.88 13.18 13.32
N ASP A 68 16.20 13.08 13.23
CA ASP A 68 17.11 13.08 14.39
C ASP A 68 16.71 12.05 15.47
N GLY A 69 16.22 10.89 15.05
CA GLY A 69 15.82 9.78 15.91
C GLY A 69 14.42 9.89 16.52
N GLN A 70 13.59 10.84 16.07
CA GLN A 70 12.27 11.05 16.66
C GLN A 70 11.20 11.54 15.68
N PHE A 71 9.95 11.30 16.02
CA PHE A 71 8.78 11.91 15.38
C PHE A 71 7.97 12.63 16.44
N CYS A 72 7.85 13.95 16.29
CA CYS A 72 7.20 14.83 17.26
C CYS A 72 5.82 15.24 16.79
N THR A 73 4.83 15.07 17.65
CA THR A 73 3.46 15.53 17.53
C THR A 73 3.16 16.49 18.70
N ALA A 74 2.02 17.16 18.70
CA ALA A 74 1.61 18.00 19.82
C ALA A 74 1.47 17.20 21.12
N SER A 75 1.09 15.94 21.06
CA SER A 75 0.80 15.09 22.23
C SER A 75 1.92 14.14 22.64
N ALA A 76 2.87 13.82 21.72
CA ALA A 76 3.88 12.81 21.97
C ALA A 76 5.15 13.02 21.14
N ILE A 77 6.24 12.43 21.64
CA ILE A 77 7.47 12.18 20.88
C ILE A 77 7.57 10.67 20.71
N LEU A 78 7.55 10.20 19.45
CA LEU A 78 7.72 8.79 19.12
C LEU A 78 9.16 8.53 18.69
N ILE A 79 9.69 7.40 19.12
CA ILE A 79 10.93 6.81 18.61
C ILE A 79 10.58 5.53 17.85
N ALA A 80 11.42 5.15 16.89
CA ALA A 80 11.21 3.92 16.14
C ALA A 80 11.08 2.71 17.09
N GLY A 81 10.08 1.89 16.82
CA GLY A 81 9.88 0.60 17.49
C GLY A 81 10.59 -0.53 16.74
N PRO A 82 10.29 -1.80 17.09
CA PRO A 82 10.81 -2.95 16.39
C PRO A 82 10.54 -2.85 14.87
N PRO A 83 11.52 -3.22 14.02
CA PRO A 83 11.33 -3.17 12.58
C PRO A 83 10.26 -4.17 12.12
N TRP A 84 9.45 -3.75 11.16
CA TRP A 84 8.55 -4.64 10.44
C TRP A 84 8.99 -4.76 8.97
N GLU A 85 9.10 -5.99 8.49
CA GLU A 85 9.43 -6.27 7.10
C GLU A 85 8.17 -6.18 6.25
N ALA A 86 8.10 -5.15 5.42
CA ALA A 86 6.96 -4.89 4.55
C ALA A 86 7.02 -5.64 3.21
N ARG A 87 8.14 -6.33 2.93
CA ARG A 87 8.29 -7.16 1.74
C ARG A 87 7.88 -8.59 2.06
N PRO A 88 6.78 -9.12 1.48
CA PRO A 88 6.36 -10.49 1.68
C PRO A 88 7.32 -11.50 1.03
N SER A 89 7.23 -12.76 1.48
CA SER A 89 7.87 -13.91 0.85
C SER A 89 6.81 -14.75 0.13
N PRO A 90 6.51 -14.48 -1.16
CA PRO A 90 5.42 -15.13 -1.87
C PRO A 90 5.58 -16.64 -1.94
N ARG A 91 4.51 -17.37 -1.60
CA ARG A 91 4.39 -18.84 -1.73
C ARG A 91 3.22 -19.23 -2.62
N VAL A 92 2.41 -18.24 -3.00
CA VAL A 92 1.19 -18.42 -3.77
C VAL A 92 1.30 -17.63 -5.05
N ALA A 93 1.01 -18.24 -6.19
CA ALA A 93 0.89 -17.55 -7.46
C ALA A 93 -0.55 -17.09 -7.68
N LEU A 94 -0.69 -15.85 -8.14
CA LEU A 94 -1.97 -15.25 -8.51
C LEU A 94 -2.03 -15.09 -10.02
N THR A 95 -3.18 -15.38 -10.61
CA THR A 95 -3.42 -15.15 -12.04
C THR A 95 -4.81 -14.59 -12.26
N ILE A 96 -4.94 -13.66 -13.22
CA ILE A 96 -6.24 -13.19 -13.72
C ILE A 96 -6.60 -13.97 -14.99
N ARG A 97 -7.88 -14.21 -15.20
CA ARG A 97 -8.34 -14.78 -16.46
C ARG A 97 -8.09 -13.82 -17.65
N PRO A 98 -7.81 -14.35 -18.86
CA PRO A 98 -7.36 -13.56 -20.01
C PRO A 98 -8.35 -12.52 -20.56
N ASP A 99 -9.59 -12.55 -20.12
CA ASP A 99 -10.67 -11.63 -20.55
C ASP A 99 -10.69 -10.29 -19.79
N ALA A 100 -9.84 -10.11 -18.79
CA ALA A 100 -9.69 -8.83 -18.09
C ALA A 100 -8.65 -7.96 -18.79
N ASN A 101 -9.06 -6.84 -19.36
CA ASN A 101 -8.17 -5.85 -19.98
C ASN A 101 -7.92 -4.67 -19.03
N LEU A 102 -6.67 -4.41 -18.61
CA LEU A 102 -6.27 -3.26 -17.79
C LEU A 102 -5.42 -2.28 -18.61
N ALA A 103 -5.94 -1.09 -18.86
CA ALA A 103 -5.16 0.00 -19.47
C ALA A 103 -4.34 0.71 -18.38
N PHE A 104 -3.18 0.19 -18.05
CA PHE A 104 -2.34 0.65 -16.92
C PHE A 104 -1.98 2.13 -16.98
N ASP A 105 -1.83 2.70 -18.17
CA ASP A 105 -1.55 4.13 -18.39
C ASP A 105 -2.71 5.04 -17.99
N GLN A 106 -3.93 4.52 -17.92
CA GLN A 106 -5.14 5.24 -17.55
C GLN A 106 -5.52 5.09 -16.07
N LEU A 107 -4.89 4.17 -15.34
CA LEU A 107 -5.24 3.87 -13.96
C LEU A 107 -4.77 4.94 -12.96
N SER A 108 -3.69 5.66 -13.24
CA SER A 108 -3.13 6.63 -12.31
C SER A 108 -4.13 7.74 -11.94
N GLY A 109 -4.50 7.81 -10.65
CA GLY A 109 -5.47 8.76 -10.10
C GLY A 109 -6.93 8.40 -10.40
N TRP A 110 -7.21 7.22 -10.97
CA TRP A 110 -8.55 6.82 -11.31
C TRP A 110 -9.33 6.32 -10.08
N GLY A 111 -10.50 6.93 -9.85
CA GLY A 111 -11.38 6.66 -8.73
C GLY A 111 -11.27 7.70 -7.60
N PRO A 112 -12.23 7.72 -6.67
CA PRO A 112 -12.25 8.64 -5.54
C PRO A 112 -11.32 8.18 -4.40
N GLY A 113 -11.03 9.10 -3.46
CA GLY A 113 -10.40 8.79 -2.18
C GLY A 113 -8.92 9.17 -2.08
N LEU A 114 -8.32 8.82 -0.93
CA LEU A 114 -6.91 9.11 -0.64
C LEU A 114 -5.97 8.18 -1.42
N THR A 115 -6.42 6.96 -1.69
CA THR A 115 -5.81 5.99 -2.59
C THR A 115 -6.85 5.62 -3.62
N PRO A 116 -6.91 6.33 -4.77
CA PRO A 116 -7.80 5.97 -5.87
C PRO A 116 -7.64 4.51 -6.27
N LEU A 117 -8.74 3.87 -6.67
CA LEU A 117 -8.76 2.45 -7.01
C LEU A 117 -7.70 2.08 -8.05
N GLY A 118 -7.52 2.92 -9.07
CA GLY A 118 -6.50 2.71 -10.10
C GLY A 118 -5.09 2.69 -9.52
N ASP A 119 -4.80 3.56 -8.55
CA ASP A 119 -3.51 3.57 -7.85
C ASP A 119 -3.29 2.30 -7.03
N ASP A 120 -4.34 1.79 -6.36
CA ASP A 120 -4.27 0.54 -5.61
C ASP A 120 -3.99 -0.67 -6.55
N ILE A 121 -4.58 -0.68 -7.75
CA ILE A 121 -4.25 -1.68 -8.79
C ILE A 121 -2.79 -1.56 -9.20
N LEU A 122 -2.31 -0.34 -9.43
CA LEU A 122 -0.91 -0.08 -9.78
C LEU A 122 0.07 -0.47 -8.67
N VAL A 123 -0.28 -0.26 -7.40
CA VAL A 123 0.50 -0.74 -6.24
C VAL A 123 0.65 -2.26 -6.29
N GLY A 124 -0.45 -2.99 -6.48
CA GLY A 124 -0.43 -4.45 -6.58
C GLY A 124 0.43 -4.94 -7.75
N TYR A 125 0.23 -4.37 -8.94
CA TYR A 125 0.97 -4.72 -10.14
C TYR A 125 2.48 -4.45 -9.99
N THR A 126 2.84 -3.25 -9.52
CA THR A 126 4.24 -2.84 -9.34
C THR A 126 4.94 -3.73 -8.31
N ALA A 127 4.27 -4.03 -7.20
CA ALA A 127 4.84 -4.91 -6.17
C ALA A 127 5.05 -6.33 -6.69
N ALA A 128 4.09 -6.89 -7.43
CA ALA A 128 4.23 -8.23 -8.01
C ALA A 128 5.40 -8.30 -9.02
N ALA A 129 5.56 -7.28 -9.87
CA ALA A 129 6.69 -7.16 -10.78
C ALA A 129 8.03 -7.12 -10.02
N ALA A 130 8.12 -6.30 -8.96
CA ALA A 130 9.31 -6.20 -8.12
C ALA A 130 9.63 -7.51 -7.37
N LEU A 131 8.60 -8.22 -6.87
CA LEU A 131 8.74 -9.52 -6.21
C LEU A 131 9.21 -10.61 -7.19
N ALA A 132 8.82 -10.52 -8.47
CA ALA A 132 9.28 -11.38 -9.54
C ALA A 132 10.67 -11.01 -10.08
N GLY A 133 11.32 -9.97 -9.54
CA GLY A 133 12.65 -9.52 -9.98
C GLY A 133 12.65 -8.70 -11.28
N ALA A 134 11.49 -8.23 -11.73
CA ALA A 134 11.40 -7.32 -12.87
C ALA A 134 12.01 -5.94 -12.50
N PRO A 135 12.58 -5.21 -13.46
CA PRO A 135 13.08 -3.88 -13.21
C PRO A 135 11.93 -2.97 -12.72
N PRO A 136 12.19 -2.09 -11.74
CA PRO A 136 11.16 -1.22 -11.20
C PRO A 136 10.59 -0.31 -12.29
N THR A 137 9.28 -0.25 -12.37
CA THR A 137 8.60 0.73 -13.23
C THR A 137 8.93 2.14 -12.68
N PRO A 138 9.39 3.08 -13.51
CA PRO A 138 9.78 4.38 -13.02
C PRO A 138 8.61 5.08 -12.30
N ALA A 139 8.79 5.44 -11.04
CA ALA A 139 7.78 6.16 -10.25
C ALA A 139 7.38 7.51 -10.91
N ALA A 140 8.25 8.07 -11.75
CA ALA A 140 8.00 9.28 -12.52
C ALA A 140 6.85 9.15 -13.54
N SER A 141 6.50 7.94 -14.00
CA SER A 141 5.41 7.75 -14.98
C SER A 141 4.00 7.96 -14.40
N TRP A 142 3.85 7.98 -13.06
CA TRP A 142 2.56 8.06 -12.38
C TRP A 142 2.37 9.40 -11.63
N GLY A 143 3.47 10.14 -11.41
CA GLY A 143 3.66 11.12 -10.33
C GLY A 143 2.68 12.28 -10.25
N ASP A 144 2.22 12.83 -11.37
CA ASP A 144 1.49 14.11 -11.38
C ASP A 144 -0.03 13.96 -11.35
N ARG A 145 -0.53 12.74 -11.56
CA ARG A 145 -1.98 12.46 -11.65
C ARG A 145 -2.57 11.84 -10.39
N THR A 146 -1.73 11.53 -9.40
CA THR A 146 -2.19 10.82 -8.20
C THR A 146 -1.88 11.56 -6.90
N THR A 147 -2.42 11.05 -5.78
CA THR A 147 -2.25 11.64 -4.44
C THR A 147 -0.83 11.44 -3.90
N ALA A 148 -0.45 12.24 -2.91
CA ALA A 148 0.84 12.07 -2.23
C ALA A 148 0.96 10.70 -1.54
N LEU A 149 -0.14 10.20 -0.96
CA LEU A 149 -0.17 8.87 -0.33
C LEU A 149 0.05 7.77 -1.36
N SER A 150 -0.67 7.81 -2.48
CA SER A 150 -0.49 6.83 -3.55
C SER A 150 0.93 6.84 -4.12
N ARG A 151 1.53 8.02 -4.31
CA ARG A 151 2.94 8.13 -4.73
C ARG A 151 3.90 7.41 -3.77
N THR A 152 3.70 7.64 -2.46
CA THR A 152 4.50 6.96 -1.44
C THR A 152 4.33 5.44 -1.53
N LEU A 153 3.08 4.95 -1.63
CA LEU A 153 2.80 3.51 -1.73
C LEU A 153 3.33 2.89 -3.02
N LEU A 154 3.23 3.58 -4.16
CA LEU A 154 3.80 3.13 -5.44
C LEU A 154 5.33 3.03 -5.39
N ALA A 155 5.99 4.01 -4.75
CA ALA A 155 7.45 3.96 -4.56
C ALA A 155 7.87 2.75 -3.70
N LEU A 156 7.11 2.43 -2.65
CA LEU A 156 7.35 1.26 -1.80
C LEU A 156 7.01 -0.05 -2.52
N ALA A 157 5.93 -0.08 -3.30
CA ALA A 157 5.59 -1.21 -4.15
C ALA A 157 6.69 -1.54 -5.17
N ALA A 158 7.39 -0.53 -5.69
CA ALA A 158 8.55 -0.73 -6.56
C ALA A 158 9.72 -1.44 -5.86
N LEU A 159 9.74 -1.46 -4.52
CA LEU A 159 10.65 -2.26 -3.71
C LEU A 159 10.05 -3.62 -3.32
N GLY A 160 8.81 -3.91 -3.75
CA GLY A 160 8.06 -5.10 -3.38
C GLY A 160 7.40 -4.99 -2.00
N GLU A 161 7.34 -3.79 -1.40
CA GLU A 161 6.75 -3.57 -0.09
C GLU A 161 5.24 -3.36 -0.19
N LEU A 162 4.47 -4.06 0.66
CA LEU A 162 3.01 -4.12 0.64
C LEU A 162 2.43 -4.02 2.05
N PRO A 163 1.15 -3.61 2.20
CA PRO A 163 0.46 -3.67 3.49
C PRO A 163 0.32 -5.12 3.98
N GLU A 164 0.32 -5.30 5.30
CA GLU A 164 0.28 -6.63 5.95
C GLU A 164 -0.84 -7.57 5.43
N PRO A 165 -2.06 -7.11 5.11
CA PRO A 165 -3.08 -7.98 4.54
C PRO A 165 -2.67 -8.66 3.22
N ALA A 166 -1.79 -8.01 2.42
CA ALA A 166 -1.28 -8.61 1.20
C ALA A 166 -0.29 -9.76 1.47
N HIS A 167 0.43 -9.71 2.61
CA HIS A 167 1.29 -10.84 3.03
C HIS A 167 0.46 -12.09 3.26
N ARG A 168 -0.71 -11.99 3.92
CA ARG A 168 -1.61 -13.13 4.16
C ARG A 168 -2.10 -13.77 2.87
N LEU A 169 -2.32 -12.96 1.83
CA LEU A 169 -2.68 -13.48 0.52
C LEU A 169 -1.49 -14.20 -0.14
N LEU A 170 -0.32 -13.54 -0.18
CA LEU A 170 0.84 -14.04 -0.92
C LEU A 170 1.58 -15.21 -0.22
N GLU A 171 1.53 -15.27 1.11
CA GLU A 171 2.24 -16.28 1.90
C GLU A 171 1.34 -17.45 2.30
N ASP A 172 0.09 -17.16 2.68
CA ASP A 172 -0.85 -18.14 3.24
C ASP A 172 -2.00 -18.48 2.29
N GLY A 173 -2.15 -17.77 1.16
CA GLY A 173 -3.29 -17.92 0.24
C GLY A 173 -4.61 -17.39 0.78
N ASN A 174 -4.60 -16.60 1.87
CA ASN A 174 -5.81 -16.08 2.50
C ASN A 174 -6.16 -14.67 2.00
N PRO A 175 -7.16 -14.50 1.11
CA PRO A 175 -7.54 -13.19 0.57
C PRO A 175 -8.38 -12.34 1.53
N GLN A 176 -8.99 -12.94 2.56
CA GLN A 176 -10.00 -12.28 3.40
C GLN A 176 -9.52 -11.01 4.11
N PRO A 177 -8.30 -10.96 4.70
CA PRO A 177 -7.81 -9.73 5.30
C PRO A 177 -7.67 -8.59 4.27
N LEU A 178 -7.21 -8.91 3.06
CA LEU A 178 -7.01 -7.91 2.01
C LEU A 178 -8.34 -7.47 1.38
N LEU A 179 -9.31 -8.37 1.19
CA LEU A 179 -10.67 -8.03 0.71
C LEU A 179 -11.41 -7.05 1.65
N ARG A 180 -11.06 -7.04 2.94
CA ARG A 180 -11.62 -6.13 3.96
C ARG A 180 -10.78 -4.87 4.18
N PHE A 181 -9.67 -4.74 3.47
CA PHE A 181 -8.74 -3.65 3.65
C PHE A 181 -9.18 -2.41 2.87
N GLY A 182 -9.55 -1.35 3.60
CA GLY A 182 -10.16 -0.15 3.01
C GLY A 182 -11.52 -0.44 2.34
N SER A 183 -12.08 0.53 1.66
CA SER A 183 -13.33 0.33 0.90
C SER A 183 -13.09 -0.42 -0.41
N THR A 184 -12.07 -0.01 -1.16
CA THR A 184 -11.69 -0.56 -2.48
C THR A 184 -10.22 -0.97 -2.56
N SER A 185 -9.37 -0.45 -1.66
CA SER A 185 -7.91 -0.57 -1.78
C SER A 185 -7.43 -2.01 -1.82
N GLY A 186 -7.92 -2.87 -0.93
CA GLY A 186 -7.52 -4.27 -0.93
C GLY A 186 -7.92 -5.01 -2.19
N LYS A 187 -9.11 -4.71 -2.74
CA LYS A 187 -9.58 -5.28 -4.00
C LYS A 187 -8.70 -4.84 -5.18
N GLY A 188 -8.35 -3.55 -5.24
CA GLY A 188 -7.44 -3.01 -6.24
C GLY A 188 -6.07 -3.68 -6.19
N ILE A 189 -5.49 -3.81 -4.99
CA ILE A 189 -4.20 -4.48 -4.80
C ILE A 189 -4.26 -5.95 -5.29
N ILE A 190 -5.33 -6.70 -4.98
CA ILE A 190 -5.50 -8.08 -5.45
C ILE A 190 -5.49 -8.15 -6.97
N VAL A 191 -6.29 -7.28 -7.62
CA VAL A 191 -6.36 -7.22 -9.09
C VAL A 191 -4.98 -6.92 -9.68
N GLY A 192 -4.27 -5.94 -9.14
CA GLY A 192 -2.93 -5.60 -9.58
C GLY A 192 -1.92 -6.73 -9.41
N LEU A 193 -1.90 -7.39 -8.24
CA LEU A 193 -1.04 -8.54 -7.97
C LEU A 193 -1.28 -9.68 -8.97
N ALA A 194 -2.54 -9.94 -9.29
CA ALA A 194 -2.92 -11.01 -10.19
C ALA A 194 -2.68 -10.68 -11.68
N ALA A 195 -2.63 -9.39 -12.04
CA ALA A 195 -2.41 -8.93 -13.41
C ALA A 195 -0.93 -8.90 -13.82
N ALA A 196 0.01 -8.95 -12.88
CA ALA A 196 1.44 -8.74 -13.13
C ALA A 196 2.10 -9.69 -14.15
N PRO A 197 1.70 -10.96 -14.32
CA PRO A 197 2.23 -11.82 -15.38
C PRO A 197 1.65 -11.55 -16.76
N ALA A 198 0.54 -10.84 -16.88
CA ALA A 198 -0.18 -10.59 -18.12
C ALA A 198 0.11 -9.17 -18.64
N SER A 199 0.76 -9.07 -19.80
CA SER A 199 1.29 -7.81 -20.31
C SER A 199 0.25 -6.83 -20.84
N THR A 200 -1.04 -7.16 -20.91
CA THR A 200 -2.10 -6.26 -21.42
C THR A 200 -3.46 -6.65 -20.85
N ALA A 201 -4.07 -5.74 -20.11
CA ALA A 201 -5.43 -5.94 -19.66
C ALA A 201 -6.22 -4.61 -19.67
N THR A 202 -7.46 -4.58 -20.19
CA THR A 202 -8.40 -3.45 -20.15
C THR A 202 -9.54 -3.79 -19.18
N VAL A 203 -9.95 -2.86 -18.30
CA VAL A 203 -11.09 -3.10 -17.40
C VAL A 203 -12.38 -2.78 -18.15
N CYS A 204 -13.25 -3.78 -18.31
CA CYS A 204 -14.65 -3.58 -18.64
C CYS A 204 -15.48 -4.36 -17.64
N ASP A 205 -16.53 -3.73 -17.09
CA ASP A 205 -17.55 -4.32 -16.21
C ASP A 205 -17.21 -4.60 -14.74
N GLY A 206 -16.07 -4.15 -14.21
CA GLY A 206 -15.79 -4.15 -12.76
C GLY A 206 -15.77 -5.51 -12.04
N ARG A 207 -15.86 -6.62 -12.77
CA ARG A 207 -15.82 -7.98 -12.21
C ARG A 207 -14.53 -8.68 -12.61
N PHE A 208 -13.81 -9.21 -11.62
CA PHE A 208 -12.58 -9.99 -11.83
C PHE A 208 -12.70 -11.34 -11.14
N THR A 209 -12.37 -12.40 -11.87
CA THR A 209 -12.15 -13.71 -11.27
C THR A 209 -10.65 -13.90 -11.08
N VAL A 210 -10.23 -14.00 -9.82
CA VAL A 210 -8.83 -14.23 -9.46
C VAL A 210 -8.67 -15.70 -9.09
N ALA A 211 -7.70 -16.37 -9.70
CA ALA A 211 -7.33 -17.73 -9.36
C ALA A 211 -6.09 -17.74 -8.46
N LEU A 212 -6.15 -18.49 -7.38
CA LEU A 212 -5.04 -18.82 -6.49
C LEU A 212 -4.54 -20.22 -6.81
N SER A 213 -3.25 -20.36 -7.10
CA SER A 213 -2.60 -21.67 -7.16
C SER A 213 -2.04 -22.01 -5.80
N LEU A 214 -2.78 -22.82 -5.03
CA LEU A 214 -2.39 -23.32 -3.71
C LEU A 214 -1.83 -24.73 -3.81
N PRO A 215 -1.02 -25.19 -2.82
CA PRO A 215 -0.54 -26.58 -2.75
C PRO A 215 -1.67 -27.61 -2.78
N ASP A 216 -2.82 -27.28 -2.18
CA ASP A 216 -4.01 -28.15 -2.10
C ASP A 216 -4.93 -28.06 -3.33
N GLY A 217 -4.50 -27.34 -4.38
CA GLY A 217 -5.24 -27.16 -5.61
C GLY A 217 -5.66 -25.69 -5.87
N PRO A 218 -6.09 -25.38 -7.10
CA PRO A 218 -6.48 -24.03 -7.46
C PRO A 218 -7.79 -23.63 -6.77
N GLN A 219 -7.79 -22.45 -6.16
CA GLN A 219 -9.00 -21.80 -5.66
C GLN A 219 -9.29 -20.56 -6.50
N THR A 220 -10.57 -20.27 -6.74
CA THR A 220 -11.00 -19.06 -7.44
C THR A 220 -11.89 -18.23 -6.54
N PHE A 221 -11.76 -16.91 -6.63
CA PHE A 221 -12.68 -15.97 -5.97
C PHE A 221 -12.94 -14.79 -6.89
N GLU A 222 -14.12 -14.19 -6.73
CA GLU A 222 -14.49 -13.02 -7.50
C GLU A 222 -14.17 -11.74 -6.73
N VAL A 223 -13.60 -10.77 -7.42
CA VAL A 223 -13.38 -9.41 -6.94
C VAL A 223 -14.31 -8.49 -7.71
N PHE A 224 -15.19 -7.81 -6.99
CA PHE A 224 -16.07 -6.80 -7.56
C PHE A 224 -15.50 -5.42 -7.29
N LEU A 225 -15.26 -4.65 -8.33
CA LEU A 225 -14.92 -3.24 -8.25
C LEU A 225 -16.21 -2.43 -8.47
N SER A 226 -17.02 -2.32 -7.44
CA SER A 226 -18.38 -1.77 -7.50
C SER A 226 -18.47 -0.26 -7.49
N GLU A 227 -17.69 0.48 -8.24
CA GLU A 227 -17.81 1.96 -8.33
C GLU A 227 -17.17 2.51 -9.59
N VAL A 228 -17.16 1.70 -10.66
CA VAL A 228 -16.59 2.12 -11.93
C VAL A 228 -17.71 2.30 -12.92
N GLU A 229 -18.25 3.51 -12.98
CA GLU A 229 -18.93 3.97 -14.19
C GLU A 229 -17.84 4.28 -15.25
N CYS A 230 -17.94 3.60 -16.38
CA CYS A 230 -17.10 3.85 -17.55
C CYS A 230 -17.36 5.23 -18.15
#